data_220ae1f4bf4168459a5c9edb08c368d6
#
_entry.id   220ae1f4bf4168459a5c9edb08c368d6
#
_cell.length_a   1.000
_cell.length_b   1.000
_cell.length_c   1.000
_cell.angle_alpha   90.00
_cell.angle_beta   90.00
_cell.angle_gamma   90.00
#
_symmetry.space_group_name_H-M   'P 1'
#
loop_
_entity.id
_entity.type
_entity.pdbx_description
1 polymer ?
#
loop_
_entity_poly.entity_id
_entity_poly.type
_entity_poly.pdbx_seq_one_letter_code
_entity_poly.pdbx_strand_id
1 'polypeptide(L)'
;MRFKQVVIEYSLKKGVTAAAIRYKTSRQNIYRWRKKYDGTLQSLADRSHRPHSHPNQHTDSEIKLIKDMRRRNPHVGLVVFWVKLRMRGYTRSISGLYRVLRRIDGKPIKLPNPKKKVKPYEQMKYPGQRGQIDVKFVPASCLVGEAEGQKFYQYTFIDEYSRFRYLEAFDEHSTYTSAQFIRHVAEKFPYAIECIQTDNGLEFTNRLTSKKPKPTLFERTLEQLGIQHKLIRPFTPRHNGKVERSHRKDNEEFYALHKFYSFDDFKKQLAVRQRQYNNFPMRPLNWKSPKQVLFSFPDV
;
A
#
# COMPACT_ATOMS: atom_id res chain seq x y z
N MET A 1 11.91 -16.05 -43.73
CA MET A 1 11.83 -15.20 -44.94
C MET A 1 12.66 -15.78 -46.11
N ARG A 2 13.97 -15.97 -46.01
CA ARG A 2 14.84 -16.54 -47.08
C ARG A 2 14.31 -17.87 -47.67
N PHE A 3 13.82 -18.80 -46.84
CA PHE A 3 13.21 -20.05 -47.30
C PHE A 3 12.04 -19.79 -48.27
N LYS A 4 11.12 -18.88 -47.95
CA LYS A 4 9.97 -18.53 -48.79
C LYS A 4 10.42 -17.94 -50.12
N GLN A 5 11.46 -17.11 -50.13
CA GLN A 5 12.05 -16.53 -51.33
C GLN A 5 12.60 -17.61 -52.26
N VAL A 6 13.44 -18.54 -51.75
CA VAL A 6 14.02 -19.66 -52.55
C VAL A 6 12.93 -20.52 -53.16
N VAL A 7 11.85 -20.80 -52.38
CA VAL A 7 10.70 -21.58 -52.91
C VAL A 7 9.98 -20.82 -54.03
N ILE A 8 9.81 -19.51 -53.89
CA ILE A 8 9.17 -18.67 -54.93
C ILE A 8 10.04 -18.68 -56.19
N GLU A 9 11.33 -18.39 -56.08
CA GLU A 9 12.26 -18.35 -57.20
C GLU A 9 12.32 -19.70 -57.96
N TYR A 10 12.37 -20.82 -57.21
CA TYR A 10 12.31 -22.15 -57.79
C TYR A 10 10.95 -22.39 -58.46
N SER A 11 9.85 -21.96 -57.85
CA SER A 11 8.50 -22.13 -58.41
C SER A 11 8.28 -21.33 -59.69
N LEU A 12 8.98 -20.23 -59.87
CA LEU A 12 8.96 -19.45 -61.12
C LEU A 12 9.70 -20.17 -62.26
N LYS A 13 10.80 -20.89 -61.93
CA LYS A 13 11.64 -21.60 -62.92
C LYS A 13 11.12 -22.98 -63.32
N LYS A 14 10.58 -23.75 -62.36
CA LYS A 14 10.23 -25.15 -62.51
C LYS A 14 8.75 -25.47 -62.24
N GLY A 15 7.95 -24.47 -61.97
CA GLY A 15 6.53 -24.63 -61.70
C GLY A 15 6.20 -24.88 -60.22
N VAL A 16 4.96 -24.52 -59.83
CA VAL A 16 4.50 -24.57 -58.44
C VAL A 16 4.42 -26.00 -57.88
N THR A 17 4.02 -26.96 -58.72
CA THR A 17 3.90 -28.36 -58.29
C THR A 17 5.27 -28.96 -57.95
N ALA A 18 6.28 -28.75 -58.82
CA ALA A 18 7.65 -29.20 -58.58
C ALA A 18 8.26 -28.54 -57.32
N ALA A 19 7.98 -27.25 -57.10
CA ALA A 19 8.41 -26.55 -55.89
C ALA A 19 7.73 -27.12 -54.63
N ALA A 20 6.44 -27.42 -54.68
CA ALA A 20 5.68 -27.97 -53.56
C ALA A 20 6.25 -29.34 -53.13
N ILE A 21 6.56 -30.22 -54.09
CA ILE A 21 7.16 -31.52 -53.81
C ILE A 21 8.57 -31.37 -53.23
N ARG A 22 9.43 -30.58 -53.90
CA ARG A 22 10.84 -30.40 -53.50
C ARG A 22 11.00 -29.81 -52.08
N TYR A 23 10.20 -28.82 -51.76
CA TYR A 23 10.31 -28.08 -50.48
C TYR A 23 9.27 -28.53 -49.45
N LYS A 24 8.56 -29.63 -49.68
CA LYS A 24 7.57 -30.24 -48.77
C LYS A 24 6.57 -29.19 -48.24
N THR A 25 6.04 -28.35 -49.12
CA THR A 25 5.06 -27.30 -48.76
C THR A 25 3.81 -27.42 -49.65
N SER A 26 2.71 -26.80 -49.23
CA SER A 26 1.49 -26.83 -50.02
C SER A 26 1.55 -25.83 -51.21
N ARG A 27 0.93 -26.21 -52.33
CA ARG A 27 0.78 -25.30 -53.49
C ARG A 27 0.10 -23.98 -53.10
N GLN A 28 -0.89 -24.03 -52.20
CA GLN A 28 -1.57 -22.86 -51.67
C GLN A 28 -0.62 -21.86 -50.96
N ASN A 29 0.33 -22.37 -50.15
CA ASN A 29 1.33 -21.53 -49.49
C ASN A 29 2.21 -20.83 -50.52
N ILE A 30 2.64 -21.54 -51.58
CA ILE A 30 3.47 -20.95 -52.64
C ILE A 30 2.70 -19.84 -53.37
N TYR A 31 1.43 -20.03 -53.70
CA TYR A 31 0.60 -19.00 -54.31
C TYR A 31 0.42 -17.80 -53.39
N ARG A 32 0.18 -18.02 -52.09
CA ARG A 32 0.09 -16.92 -51.09
C ARG A 32 1.39 -16.15 -51.01
N TRP A 33 2.54 -16.83 -51.01
CA TRP A 33 3.84 -16.17 -50.94
C TRP A 33 4.13 -15.38 -52.20
N ARG A 34 3.85 -15.95 -53.38
CA ARG A 34 3.99 -15.23 -54.67
C ARG A 34 3.13 -13.97 -54.72
N LYS A 35 1.90 -14.04 -54.23
CA LYS A 35 0.99 -12.85 -54.17
C LYS A 35 1.50 -11.75 -53.23
N LYS A 36 2.28 -12.11 -52.22
CA LYS A 36 2.85 -11.16 -51.26
C LYS A 36 4.23 -10.63 -51.66
N TYR A 37 4.92 -11.36 -52.55
CA TYR A 37 6.30 -11.07 -52.90
C TYR A 37 6.40 -9.91 -53.88
N ASP A 38 7.01 -8.78 -53.39
CA ASP A 38 7.27 -7.58 -54.18
C ASP A 38 8.75 -7.44 -54.59
N GLY A 39 9.55 -8.50 -54.48
CA GLY A 39 10.99 -8.46 -54.71
C GLY A 39 11.82 -8.29 -53.44
N THR A 40 11.23 -7.88 -52.31
CA THR A 40 11.95 -7.70 -51.04
C THR A 40 11.71 -8.86 -50.06
N LEU A 41 12.74 -9.18 -49.25
CA LEU A 41 12.61 -10.19 -48.20
C LEU A 41 11.58 -9.80 -47.14
N GLN A 42 11.39 -8.50 -46.93
CA GLN A 42 10.46 -7.99 -45.91
C GLN A 42 9.00 -8.23 -46.26
N SER A 43 8.63 -8.28 -47.55
CA SER A 43 7.28 -8.60 -48.00
C SER A 43 6.85 -10.04 -47.61
N LEU A 44 7.80 -10.93 -47.41
CA LEU A 44 7.59 -12.32 -47.00
C LEU A 44 7.53 -12.52 -45.48
N ALA A 45 7.65 -11.45 -44.71
CA ALA A 45 7.52 -11.52 -43.26
C ALA A 45 6.09 -11.93 -42.84
N ASP A 46 5.98 -12.76 -41.84
CA ASP A 46 4.70 -13.12 -41.27
C ASP A 46 4.14 -11.93 -40.49
N ARG A 47 2.88 -11.57 -40.74
CA ARG A 47 2.19 -10.55 -39.96
C ARG A 47 1.91 -11.07 -38.56
N SER A 48 2.00 -10.20 -37.59
CA SER A 48 1.60 -10.53 -36.22
C SER A 48 0.14 -10.98 -36.18
N HIS A 49 -0.13 -12.09 -35.53
CA HIS A 49 -1.50 -12.56 -35.27
C HIS A 49 -2.14 -11.82 -34.07
N ARG A 50 -1.43 -10.87 -33.47
CA ARG A 50 -1.94 -10.11 -32.34
C ARG A 50 -3.09 -9.21 -32.82
N PRO A 51 -4.25 -9.23 -32.12
CA PRO A 51 -5.34 -8.31 -32.41
C PRO A 51 -4.87 -6.86 -32.36
N HIS A 52 -5.35 -6.04 -33.28
CA HIS A 52 -5.04 -4.59 -33.31
C HIS A 52 -5.64 -3.86 -32.12
N SER A 53 -6.80 -4.30 -31.62
CA SER A 53 -7.46 -3.79 -30.43
C SER A 53 -7.84 -4.92 -29.48
N HIS A 54 -7.93 -4.61 -28.21
CA HIS A 54 -8.36 -5.55 -27.18
C HIS A 54 -9.40 -4.85 -26.29
N PRO A 55 -10.58 -5.47 -26.02
CA PRO A 55 -11.67 -4.84 -25.25
C PRO A 55 -11.23 -4.31 -23.87
N ASN A 56 -10.28 -4.99 -23.24
CA ASN A 56 -9.72 -4.62 -21.93
C ASN A 56 -8.47 -3.74 -22.01
N GLN A 57 -8.13 -3.21 -23.19
CA GLN A 57 -7.00 -2.28 -23.32
C GLN A 57 -7.36 -0.95 -22.68
N HIS A 58 -6.40 -0.38 -21.93
CA HIS A 58 -6.56 0.96 -21.37
C HIS A 58 -6.62 1.99 -22.51
N THR A 59 -7.52 2.94 -22.36
CA THR A 59 -7.63 4.09 -23.28
C THR A 59 -6.50 5.08 -23.04
N ASP A 60 -6.23 5.94 -24.00
CA ASP A 60 -5.19 6.98 -23.86
C ASP A 60 -5.51 7.96 -22.73
N SER A 61 -6.78 8.25 -22.49
CA SER A 61 -7.25 9.08 -21.37
C SER A 61 -6.97 8.41 -20.02
N GLU A 62 -7.22 7.10 -19.89
CA GLU A 62 -6.89 6.33 -18.68
C GLU A 62 -5.36 6.29 -18.43
N ILE A 63 -4.57 6.11 -19.50
CA ILE A 63 -3.11 6.11 -19.41
C ILE A 63 -2.59 7.49 -18.99
N LYS A 64 -3.15 8.57 -19.53
CA LYS A 64 -2.82 9.94 -19.14
C LYS A 64 -3.13 10.18 -17.67
N LEU A 65 -4.33 9.80 -17.22
CA LEU A 65 -4.72 9.88 -15.81
C LEU A 65 -3.75 9.12 -14.89
N ILE A 66 -3.35 7.90 -15.27
CA ILE A 66 -2.38 7.10 -14.50
C ILE A 66 -1.03 7.80 -14.42
N LYS A 67 -0.50 8.32 -15.53
CA LYS A 67 0.79 9.02 -15.56
C LYS A 67 0.77 10.30 -14.71
N ASP A 68 -0.26 11.12 -14.84
CA ASP A 68 -0.40 12.38 -14.08
C ASP A 68 -0.52 12.12 -12.58
N MET A 69 -1.31 11.12 -12.21
CA MET A 69 -1.45 10.70 -10.82
C MET A 69 -0.15 10.11 -10.27
N ARG A 70 0.59 9.33 -11.08
CA ARG A 70 1.86 8.73 -10.65
C ARG A 70 2.92 9.78 -10.38
N ARG A 71 3.00 10.82 -11.23
CA ARG A 71 3.90 11.97 -11.03
C ARG A 71 3.65 12.66 -9.69
N ARG A 72 2.37 12.84 -9.31
CA ARG A 72 1.98 13.49 -8.03
C ARG A 72 2.12 12.57 -6.81
N ASN A 73 2.21 11.25 -7.01
CA ASN A 73 2.25 10.25 -5.95
C ASN A 73 3.33 9.19 -6.21
N PRO A 74 4.61 9.56 -6.28
CA PRO A 74 5.70 8.67 -6.74
C PRO A 74 5.95 7.48 -5.81
N HIS A 75 5.72 7.65 -4.50
CA HIS A 75 6.07 6.66 -3.48
C HIS A 75 4.88 5.80 -3.01
N VAL A 76 3.68 6.08 -3.51
CA VAL A 76 2.46 5.38 -3.08
C VAL A 76 2.42 3.96 -3.63
N GLY A 77 2.11 3.01 -2.73
CA GLY A 77 1.96 1.59 -3.09
C GLY A 77 0.75 1.32 -3.99
N LEU A 78 0.81 0.22 -4.77
CA LEU A 78 -0.16 -0.11 -5.83
C LEU A 78 -1.63 -0.02 -5.38
N VAL A 79 -1.96 -0.57 -4.21
CA VAL A 79 -3.34 -0.63 -3.71
C VAL A 79 -3.89 0.76 -3.40
N VAL A 80 -3.11 1.56 -2.66
CA VAL A 80 -3.48 2.95 -2.33
C VAL A 80 -3.57 3.81 -3.60
N PHE A 81 -2.65 3.61 -4.54
CA PHE A 81 -2.65 4.28 -5.82
C PHE A 81 -3.91 3.95 -6.64
N TRP A 82 -4.32 2.66 -6.66
CA TRP A 82 -5.55 2.24 -7.31
C TRP A 82 -6.78 2.88 -6.68
N VAL A 83 -6.87 2.97 -5.33
CA VAL A 83 -7.98 3.66 -4.65
C VAL A 83 -8.05 5.13 -5.02
N LYS A 84 -6.90 5.84 -5.04
CA LYS A 84 -6.84 7.24 -5.47
C LYS A 84 -7.30 7.46 -6.92
N LEU A 85 -7.01 6.50 -7.80
CA LEU A 85 -7.51 6.51 -9.19
C LEU A 85 -9.02 6.24 -9.25
N ARG A 86 -9.53 5.28 -8.45
CA ARG A 86 -10.98 4.99 -8.34
C ARG A 86 -11.78 6.22 -7.94
N MET A 87 -11.30 6.99 -6.97
CA MET A 87 -11.90 8.26 -6.55
C MET A 87 -11.98 9.31 -7.68
N ARG A 88 -11.28 9.07 -8.80
CA ARG A 88 -11.26 9.93 -10.01
C ARG A 88 -11.90 9.26 -11.23
N GLY A 89 -12.74 8.25 -11.02
CA GLY A 89 -13.49 7.60 -12.08
C GLY A 89 -12.76 6.44 -12.79
N TYR A 90 -11.59 6.00 -12.32
CA TYR A 90 -10.91 4.85 -12.90
C TYR A 90 -11.64 3.54 -12.54
N THR A 91 -12.02 2.74 -13.55
CA THR A 91 -12.88 1.56 -13.36
C THR A 91 -12.16 0.22 -13.47
N ARG A 92 -10.92 0.20 -14.00
CA ARG A 92 -10.19 -1.04 -14.25
C ARG A 92 -9.68 -1.72 -12.98
N SER A 93 -9.39 -3.01 -13.07
CA SER A 93 -8.90 -3.81 -11.95
C SER A 93 -7.49 -3.42 -11.51
N ILE A 94 -7.14 -3.77 -10.26
CA ILE A 94 -5.78 -3.58 -9.73
C ILE A 94 -4.73 -4.32 -10.59
N SER A 95 -5.07 -5.54 -11.07
CA SER A 95 -4.17 -6.33 -11.92
C SER A 95 -3.92 -5.66 -13.27
N GLY A 96 -4.96 -5.02 -13.84
CA GLY A 96 -4.83 -4.22 -15.06
C GLY A 96 -3.90 -3.03 -14.85
N LEU A 97 -4.12 -2.28 -13.77
CA LEU A 97 -3.27 -1.15 -13.38
C LEU A 97 -1.80 -1.58 -13.16
N TYR A 98 -1.56 -2.70 -12.48
CA TYR A 98 -0.22 -3.24 -12.26
C TYR A 98 0.53 -3.49 -13.57
N ARG A 99 -0.15 -4.09 -14.58
CA ARG A 99 0.46 -4.35 -15.90
C ARG A 99 0.84 -3.05 -16.61
N VAL A 100 -0.01 -2.02 -16.53
CA VAL A 100 0.27 -0.70 -17.11
C VAL A 100 1.44 -0.03 -16.40
N LEU A 101 1.44 0.03 -15.08
CA LEU A 101 2.54 0.62 -14.31
C LEU A 101 3.88 -0.09 -14.57
N ARG A 102 3.89 -1.42 -14.68
CA ARG A 102 5.09 -2.16 -15.05
C ARG A 102 5.63 -1.78 -16.43
N ARG A 103 4.74 -1.50 -17.38
CA ARG A 103 5.14 -1.07 -18.73
C ARG A 103 5.67 0.36 -18.72
N ILE A 104 5.08 1.24 -17.92
CA ILE A 104 5.48 2.65 -17.79
C ILE A 104 6.79 2.77 -16.99
N ASP A 105 6.88 2.10 -15.83
CA ASP A 105 8.00 2.24 -14.88
C ASP A 105 9.20 1.32 -15.21
N GLY A 106 9.04 0.38 -16.14
CA GLY A 106 10.10 -0.55 -16.58
C GLY A 106 10.69 -1.45 -15.48
N LYS A 107 10.02 -1.58 -14.33
CA LYS A 107 10.56 -2.30 -13.17
C LYS A 107 10.54 -3.82 -13.36
N PRO A 108 11.64 -4.52 -13.01
CA PRO A 108 11.70 -5.97 -13.09
C PRO A 108 10.71 -6.64 -12.13
N ILE A 109 10.29 -7.87 -12.47
CA ILE A 109 9.47 -8.71 -11.57
C ILE A 109 10.33 -9.09 -10.37
N LYS A 110 9.99 -8.61 -9.18
CA LYS A 110 10.52 -9.20 -7.95
C LYS A 110 9.87 -10.57 -7.76
N LEU A 111 10.66 -11.63 -7.73
CA LEU A 111 10.19 -12.95 -7.35
C LEU A 111 9.60 -12.89 -5.95
N PRO A 112 8.45 -13.54 -5.70
CA PRO A 112 7.89 -13.56 -4.35
C PRO A 112 8.85 -14.29 -3.41
N ASN A 113 9.15 -13.67 -2.26
CA ASN A 113 9.89 -14.35 -1.20
C ASN A 113 9.14 -15.62 -0.78
N PRO A 114 9.84 -16.73 -0.48
CA PRO A 114 9.21 -17.94 0.01
C PRO A 114 8.40 -17.64 1.26
N LYS A 115 7.10 -17.95 1.22
CA LYS A 115 6.18 -17.68 2.33
C LYS A 115 6.49 -18.63 3.48
N LYS A 116 7.05 -18.16 4.58
CA LYS A 116 7.03 -18.91 5.85
C LYS A 116 5.58 -19.06 6.30
N LYS A 117 5.14 -20.29 6.63
CA LYS A 117 3.84 -20.55 7.26
C LYS A 117 3.83 -19.86 8.63
N VAL A 118 3.15 -18.74 8.73
CA VAL A 118 2.99 -17.99 9.99
C VAL A 118 1.62 -18.35 10.57
N LYS A 119 1.54 -18.61 11.87
CA LYS A 119 0.25 -18.79 12.55
C LYS A 119 -0.64 -17.58 12.29
N PRO A 120 -1.94 -17.76 12.01
CA PRO A 120 -2.86 -16.64 11.82
C PRO A 120 -2.86 -15.74 13.06
N TYR A 121 -2.86 -14.43 12.84
CA TYR A 121 -3.04 -13.46 13.92
C TYR A 121 -4.50 -13.46 14.35
N GLU A 122 -4.72 -13.43 15.66
CA GLU A 122 -6.07 -13.33 16.23
C GLU A 122 -6.78 -12.07 15.70
N GLN A 123 -7.99 -12.24 15.16
CA GLN A 123 -8.79 -11.13 14.66
C GLN A 123 -9.76 -10.68 15.75
N MET A 124 -9.84 -9.37 15.97
CA MET A 124 -10.81 -8.79 16.89
C MET A 124 -12.21 -8.85 16.28
N LYS A 125 -13.22 -8.98 17.12
CA LYS A 125 -14.61 -9.21 16.74
C LYS A 125 -15.46 -7.94 16.76
N TYR A 126 -15.07 -6.93 17.56
CA TYR A 126 -15.79 -5.68 17.75
C TYR A 126 -14.83 -4.53 18.07
N PRO A 127 -15.26 -3.27 17.87
CA PRO A 127 -14.47 -2.09 18.22
C PRO A 127 -14.19 -2.02 19.71
N GLY A 128 -12.99 -1.58 20.08
CA GLY A 128 -12.59 -1.45 21.48
C GLY A 128 -12.10 -2.74 22.15
N GLN A 129 -12.34 -3.92 21.57
CA GLN A 129 -11.84 -5.18 22.15
C GLN A 129 -10.33 -5.17 22.37
N ARG A 130 -9.55 -4.60 21.45
CA ARG A 130 -8.12 -4.34 21.62
C ARG A 130 -7.65 -3.21 20.74
N GLY A 131 -7.01 -2.22 21.37
CA GLY A 131 -6.27 -1.16 20.69
C GLY A 131 -4.77 -1.34 20.80
N GLN A 132 -4.02 -0.82 19.84
CA GLN A 132 -2.56 -0.73 19.90
C GLN A 132 -2.16 0.74 20.07
N ILE A 133 -1.20 0.99 20.97
CA ILE A 133 -0.60 2.32 21.14
C ILE A 133 0.90 2.22 20.85
N ASP A 134 1.41 3.26 20.20
CA ASP A 134 2.83 3.43 19.92
C ASP A 134 3.16 4.91 19.75
N VAL A 135 4.41 5.28 20.01
CA VAL A 135 4.91 6.64 19.87
C VAL A 135 5.91 6.72 18.75
N LYS A 136 5.71 7.67 17.86
CA LYS A 136 6.58 7.93 16.75
C LYS A 136 7.30 9.26 16.89
N PHE A 137 8.62 9.24 16.80
CA PHE A 137 9.44 10.44 16.68
C PHE A 137 9.20 11.11 15.32
N VAL A 138 8.93 12.40 15.32
CA VAL A 138 8.85 13.19 14.09
C VAL A 138 10.26 13.31 13.52
N PRO A 139 10.48 12.99 12.22
CA PRO A 139 11.81 13.10 11.64
C PRO A 139 12.33 14.55 11.71
N ALA A 140 13.55 14.73 12.19
CA ALA A 140 14.16 16.07 12.31
C ALA A 140 14.21 16.81 10.96
N SER A 141 14.33 16.09 9.85
CA SER A 141 14.29 16.67 8.50
C SER A 141 12.94 17.32 8.14
N CYS A 142 11.88 17.06 8.92
CA CYS A 142 10.57 17.68 8.71
C CYS A 142 10.40 18.97 9.51
N LEU A 143 11.27 19.24 10.50
CA LEU A 143 11.21 20.39 11.38
C LEU A 143 12.04 21.51 10.79
N VAL A 144 11.43 22.68 10.58
CA VAL A 144 12.06 23.86 9.96
C VAL A 144 11.61 25.13 10.65
N GLY A 145 12.37 26.22 10.49
CA GLY A 145 12.05 27.50 11.11
C GLY A 145 12.09 27.41 12.63
N GLU A 146 11.04 27.84 13.32
CA GLU A 146 10.93 27.82 14.80
C GLU A 146 10.96 26.40 15.38
N ALA A 147 10.59 25.39 14.60
CA ALA A 147 10.61 23.99 15.02
C ALA A 147 11.98 23.32 14.86
N GLU A 148 12.94 23.95 14.19
CA GLU A 148 14.27 23.38 13.96
C GLU A 148 14.98 23.10 15.27
N GLY A 149 15.55 21.92 15.42
CA GLY A 149 16.21 21.46 16.65
C GLY A 149 15.27 21.00 17.77
N GLN A 150 13.96 21.21 17.65
CA GLN A 150 12.98 20.70 18.61
C GLN A 150 12.72 19.22 18.40
N LYS A 151 12.03 18.58 19.35
CA LYS A 151 11.61 17.17 19.27
C LYS A 151 10.10 17.11 19.41
N PHE A 152 9.43 16.61 18.37
CA PHE A 152 8.00 16.37 18.39
C PHE A 152 7.70 14.88 18.30
N TYR A 153 6.60 14.48 18.91
CA TYR A 153 6.16 13.10 19.04
C TYR A 153 4.74 12.96 18.55
N GLN A 154 4.50 11.94 17.73
CA GLN A 154 3.18 11.51 17.32
C GLN A 154 2.77 10.32 18.17
N TYR A 155 1.83 10.49 19.05
CA TYR A 155 1.17 9.40 19.75
C TYR A 155 0.06 8.85 18.87
N THR A 156 -0.02 7.52 18.78
CA THR A 156 -0.93 6.83 17.88
C THR A 156 -1.68 5.74 18.64
N PHE A 157 -2.99 5.83 18.66
CA PHE A 157 -3.88 4.74 19.00
C PHE A 157 -4.49 4.18 17.72
N ILE A 158 -4.59 2.85 17.59
CA ILE A 158 -5.30 2.19 16.50
C ILE A 158 -6.16 1.05 17.04
N ASP A 159 -7.46 1.12 16.79
CA ASP A 159 -8.37 0.01 17.07
C ASP A 159 -8.10 -1.17 16.13
N GLU A 160 -7.95 -2.35 16.69
CA GLU A 160 -7.56 -3.52 15.90
C GLU A 160 -8.69 -4.08 15.03
N TYR A 161 -9.95 -3.84 15.38
CA TYR A 161 -11.11 -4.25 14.60
C TYR A 161 -11.32 -3.33 13.39
N SER A 162 -11.60 -2.06 13.65
CA SER A 162 -11.98 -1.09 12.63
C SER A 162 -10.80 -0.45 11.91
N ARG A 163 -9.58 -0.55 12.46
CA ARG A 163 -8.39 0.21 12.04
C ARG A 163 -8.53 1.72 12.24
N PHE A 164 -9.54 2.18 12.95
CA PHE A 164 -9.69 3.58 13.28
C PHE A 164 -8.50 4.07 14.10
N ARG A 165 -7.98 5.24 13.74
CA ARG A 165 -6.83 5.86 14.41
C ARG A 165 -7.23 7.12 15.13
N TYR A 166 -6.67 7.31 16.33
CA TYR A 166 -6.58 8.59 17.00
C TYR A 166 -5.11 8.99 17.08
N LEU A 167 -4.81 10.21 16.65
CA LEU A 167 -3.45 10.76 16.61
C LEU A 167 -3.42 12.03 17.46
N GLU A 168 -2.35 12.20 18.22
CA GLU A 168 -2.11 13.42 18.97
C GLU A 168 -0.62 13.77 18.95
N ALA A 169 -0.33 15.07 18.90
CA ALA A 169 1.02 15.61 18.90
C ALA A 169 1.41 16.03 20.31
N PHE A 170 2.64 15.67 20.71
CA PHE A 170 3.24 16.11 21.95
C PHE A 170 4.67 16.58 21.69
N ASP A 171 5.17 17.48 22.52
CA ASP A 171 6.55 17.95 22.56
C ASP A 171 7.37 17.23 23.64
N GLU A 172 6.75 16.35 24.42
CA GLU A 172 7.34 15.53 25.45
C GLU A 172 7.08 14.04 25.22
N HIS A 173 8.05 13.21 25.58
CA HIS A 173 7.97 11.75 25.53
C HIS A 173 8.17 11.19 26.95
N SER A 174 7.07 10.99 27.65
CA SER A 174 7.08 10.56 29.05
C SER A 174 5.86 9.69 29.38
N THR A 175 5.88 9.05 30.57
CA THR A 175 4.70 8.34 31.05
C THR A 175 3.54 9.28 31.39
N TYR A 176 3.82 10.57 31.67
CA TYR A 176 2.80 11.58 31.88
C TYR A 176 2.02 11.85 30.58
N THR A 177 2.72 12.12 29.48
CA THR A 177 2.09 12.34 28.18
C THR A 177 1.36 11.10 27.69
N SER A 178 1.90 9.90 27.94
CA SER A 178 1.22 8.63 27.64
C SER A 178 -0.08 8.47 28.42
N ALA A 179 -0.09 8.84 29.72
CA ALA A 179 -1.28 8.82 30.55
C ALA A 179 -2.33 9.86 30.12
N GLN A 180 -1.90 11.04 29.70
CA GLN A 180 -2.78 12.07 29.15
C GLN A 180 -3.39 11.59 27.83
N PHE A 181 -2.58 11.05 26.93
CA PHE A 181 -3.02 10.51 25.64
C PHE A 181 -4.11 9.44 25.79
N ILE A 182 -3.93 8.45 26.69
CA ILE A 182 -4.95 7.40 26.87
C ILE A 182 -6.27 7.92 27.44
N ARG A 183 -6.25 8.95 28.29
CA ARG A 183 -7.48 9.62 28.74
C ARG A 183 -8.22 10.27 27.57
N HIS A 184 -7.50 10.99 26.71
CA HIS A 184 -8.08 11.58 25.50
C HIS A 184 -8.61 10.52 24.53
N VAL A 185 -7.92 9.39 24.40
CA VAL A 185 -8.41 8.26 23.59
C VAL A 185 -9.72 7.72 24.16
N ALA A 186 -9.77 7.47 25.48
CA ALA A 186 -10.97 6.95 26.15
C ALA A 186 -12.17 7.90 26.05
N GLU A 187 -11.94 9.21 26.06
CA GLU A 187 -12.97 10.23 25.89
C GLU A 187 -13.48 10.31 24.45
N LYS A 188 -12.59 10.18 23.46
CA LYS A 188 -12.91 10.47 22.05
C LYS A 188 -13.25 9.24 21.23
N PHE A 189 -12.88 8.04 21.68
CA PHE A 189 -13.23 6.80 21.02
C PHE A 189 -14.65 6.38 21.43
N PRO A 190 -15.56 6.10 20.48
CA PRO A 190 -17.00 5.96 20.78
C PRO A 190 -17.40 4.66 21.49
N TYR A 191 -16.48 3.72 21.68
CA TYR A 191 -16.74 2.44 22.33
C TYR A 191 -15.86 2.25 23.56
N ALA A 192 -16.31 1.44 24.51
CA ALA A 192 -15.48 1.04 25.65
C ALA A 192 -14.24 0.29 25.16
N ILE A 193 -13.09 0.60 25.74
CA ILE A 193 -11.82 -0.04 25.41
C ILE A 193 -11.52 -1.09 26.47
N GLU A 194 -11.46 -2.35 26.08
CA GLU A 194 -11.17 -3.46 27.02
C GLU A 194 -9.68 -3.69 27.22
N CYS A 195 -8.89 -3.57 26.17
CA CYS A 195 -7.47 -3.90 26.20
C CYS A 195 -6.64 -2.92 25.36
N ILE A 196 -5.56 -2.43 25.93
CA ILE A 196 -4.52 -1.68 25.22
C ILE A 196 -3.25 -2.49 25.16
N GLN A 197 -2.73 -2.66 23.94
CA GLN A 197 -1.46 -3.32 23.68
C GLN A 197 -0.39 -2.29 23.34
N THR A 198 0.76 -2.34 24.06
CA THR A 198 1.93 -1.50 23.82
C THR A 198 3.19 -2.35 23.67
N ASP A 199 4.26 -1.73 23.22
CA ASP A 199 5.60 -2.30 23.42
C ASP A 199 6.06 -2.16 24.87
N ASN A 200 7.37 -2.42 25.13
CA ASN A 200 7.95 -2.31 26.46
C ASN A 200 8.71 -0.98 26.66
N GLY A 201 8.30 0.09 25.98
CA GLY A 201 8.88 1.42 26.14
C GLY A 201 8.71 1.95 27.55
N LEU A 202 9.66 2.74 28.03
CA LEU A 202 9.65 3.32 29.39
C LEU A 202 8.50 4.29 29.64
N GLU A 203 7.96 4.87 28.60
CA GLU A 203 6.76 5.69 28.59
C GLU A 203 5.49 4.91 28.95
N PHE A 204 5.50 3.59 28.75
CA PHE A 204 4.37 2.71 29.03
C PHE A 204 4.60 1.83 30.26
N THR A 205 5.81 1.29 30.46
CA THR A 205 6.05 0.31 31.52
C THR A 205 7.48 0.32 32.04
N ASN A 206 7.64 0.04 33.33
CA ASN A 206 8.93 -0.18 34.00
C ASN A 206 9.32 -1.65 34.09
N ARG A 207 8.60 -2.55 33.46
CA ARG A 207 8.74 -4.00 33.61
C ARG A 207 10.17 -4.53 33.40
N LEU A 208 10.94 -3.89 32.52
CA LEU A 208 12.29 -4.31 32.19
C LEU A 208 13.39 -3.58 32.96
N THR A 209 13.04 -2.60 33.82
CA THR A 209 14.02 -1.76 34.52
C THR A 209 14.48 -2.30 35.86
N SER A 210 13.66 -3.11 36.54
CA SER A 210 13.99 -3.64 37.86
C SER A 210 13.32 -4.98 38.11
N LYS A 211 13.82 -5.74 39.16
CA LYS A 211 13.20 -6.99 39.61
C LYS A 211 11.81 -6.80 40.23
N LYS A 212 11.51 -5.61 40.77
CA LYS A 212 10.21 -5.26 41.35
C LYS A 212 9.81 -3.84 40.83
N PRO A 213 9.36 -3.74 39.58
CA PRO A 213 9.03 -2.49 38.99
C PRO A 213 7.77 -1.89 39.64
N LYS A 214 7.82 -0.59 39.96
CA LYS A 214 6.61 0.16 40.36
C LYS A 214 5.81 0.47 39.08
N PRO A 215 4.45 0.40 39.14
CA PRO A 215 3.62 0.78 38.02
C PRO A 215 3.89 2.23 37.57
N THR A 216 3.95 2.45 36.28
CA THR A 216 4.06 3.77 35.67
C THR A 216 2.75 4.56 35.87
N LEU A 217 2.78 5.87 35.61
CA LEU A 217 1.55 6.67 35.61
C LEU A 217 0.58 6.18 34.51
N PHE A 218 1.09 5.77 33.36
CA PHE A 218 0.30 5.18 32.30
C PHE A 218 -0.43 3.90 32.75
N GLU A 219 0.29 2.97 33.39
CA GLU A 219 -0.31 1.71 33.90
C GLU A 219 -1.39 1.97 34.95
N ARG A 220 -1.16 2.92 35.90
CA ARG A 220 -2.16 3.32 36.86
C ARG A 220 -3.39 3.98 36.20
N THR A 221 -3.18 4.76 35.16
CA THR A 221 -4.28 5.38 34.43
C THR A 221 -5.12 4.33 33.71
N LEU A 222 -4.52 3.32 33.12
CA LEU A 222 -5.26 2.20 32.52
C LEU A 222 -6.08 1.44 33.56
N GLU A 223 -5.52 1.19 34.74
CA GLU A 223 -6.22 0.57 35.88
C GLU A 223 -7.43 1.41 36.33
N GLN A 224 -7.26 2.72 36.46
CA GLN A 224 -8.36 3.65 36.79
C GLN A 224 -9.48 3.66 35.75
N LEU A 225 -9.14 3.47 34.46
CA LEU A 225 -10.09 3.41 33.35
C LEU A 225 -10.69 2.00 33.17
N GLY A 226 -10.27 1.00 33.96
CA GLY A 226 -10.70 -0.38 33.80
C GLY A 226 -10.18 -1.07 32.54
N ILE A 227 -9.09 -0.56 31.95
CA ILE A 227 -8.53 -1.05 30.70
C ILE A 227 -7.37 -2.02 30.97
N GLN A 228 -7.43 -3.22 30.41
CA GLN A 228 -6.35 -4.19 30.52
C GLN A 228 -5.10 -3.75 29.76
N HIS A 229 -3.93 -3.76 30.40
CA HIS A 229 -2.65 -3.52 29.73
C HIS A 229 -2.02 -4.83 29.25
N LYS A 230 -1.75 -4.93 27.95
CA LYS A 230 -1.10 -6.08 27.32
C LYS A 230 0.24 -5.65 26.73
N LEU A 231 1.34 -6.15 27.30
CA LEU A 231 2.67 -5.92 26.76
C LEU A 231 3.00 -6.97 25.68
N ILE A 232 3.63 -6.53 24.61
CA ILE A 232 4.18 -7.46 23.62
C ILE A 232 5.37 -8.24 24.23
N ARG A 233 5.61 -9.44 23.72
CA ARG A 233 6.81 -10.18 24.12
C ARG A 233 8.05 -9.42 23.63
N PRO A 234 9.10 -9.31 24.45
CA PRO A 234 10.36 -8.73 24.02
C PRO A 234 10.84 -9.34 22.68
N PHE A 235 11.43 -8.54 21.83
CA PHE A 235 11.93 -8.93 20.50
C PHE A 235 10.87 -9.55 19.55
N THR A 236 9.59 -9.26 19.76
CA THR A 236 8.51 -9.77 18.91
C THR A 236 7.68 -8.61 18.32
N PRO A 237 8.24 -7.80 17.39
CA PRO A 237 7.58 -6.60 16.85
C PRO A 237 6.27 -6.92 16.12
N ARG A 238 6.09 -8.14 15.63
CA ARG A 238 4.87 -8.57 14.91
C ARG A 238 3.57 -8.34 15.69
N HIS A 239 3.63 -8.27 17.00
CA HIS A 239 2.43 -8.09 17.82
C HIS A 239 1.89 -6.66 17.71
N ASN A 240 2.73 -5.64 17.54
CA ASN A 240 2.34 -4.24 17.33
C ASN A 240 2.26 -3.85 15.84
N GLY A 241 2.16 -4.84 14.96
CA GLY A 241 2.30 -4.67 13.52
C GLY A 241 1.24 -3.79 12.84
N LYS A 242 0.08 -3.53 13.48
CA LYS A 242 -0.93 -2.64 12.91
C LYS A 242 -0.51 -1.18 13.06
N VAL A 243 -0.07 -0.77 14.25
CA VAL A 243 0.41 0.58 14.50
C VAL A 243 1.74 0.83 13.79
N GLU A 244 2.70 -0.12 13.81
CA GLU A 244 3.97 -0.01 13.08
C GLU A 244 3.75 0.19 11.57
N ARG A 245 2.82 -0.59 10.98
CA ARG A 245 2.47 -0.42 9.58
C ARG A 245 1.84 0.95 9.30
N SER A 246 1.06 1.49 10.24
CA SER A 246 0.49 2.82 10.10
C SER A 246 1.58 3.91 10.13
N HIS A 247 2.57 3.78 11.03
CA HIS A 247 3.73 4.66 11.10
C HIS A 247 4.59 4.61 9.83
N ARG A 248 4.77 3.42 9.26
CA ARG A 248 5.44 3.29 7.97
C ARG A 248 4.72 4.06 6.87
N LYS A 249 3.40 3.97 6.81
CA LYS A 249 2.60 4.76 5.86
C LYS A 249 2.70 6.25 6.12
N ASP A 250 2.75 6.67 7.39
CA ASP A 250 2.97 8.06 7.72
C ASP A 250 4.34 8.55 7.23
N ASN A 251 5.40 7.73 7.32
CA ASN A 251 6.69 8.06 6.73
C ASN A 251 6.59 8.27 5.22
N GLU A 252 5.90 7.36 4.52
CA GLU A 252 5.82 7.36 3.05
C GLU A 252 4.87 8.44 2.49
N GLU A 253 3.78 8.75 3.20
CA GLU A 253 2.67 9.55 2.67
C GLU A 253 2.51 10.91 3.34
N PHE A 254 3.08 11.11 4.51
CA PHE A 254 2.95 12.33 5.30
C PHE A 254 4.32 12.96 5.54
N TYR A 255 5.20 12.34 6.32
CA TYR A 255 6.49 12.94 6.68
C TYR A 255 7.42 13.17 5.48
N ALA A 256 7.38 12.30 4.46
CA ALA A 256 8.18 12.51 3.24
C ALA A 256 7.79 13.74 2.43
N LEU A 257 6.59 14.31 2.67
CA LEU A 257 6.01 15.36 1.83
C LEU A 257 5.75 16.68 2.59
N HIS A 258 5.86 16.66 3.92
CA HIS A 258 5.47 17.79 4.76
C HIS A 258 6.63 18.34 5.56
N LYS A 259 6.57 19.64 5.83
CA LYS A 259 7.44 20.37 6.75
C LYS A 259 6.58 21.02 7.81
N PHE A 260 7.13 21.18 9.02
CA PHE A 260 6.44 21.76 10.16
C PHE A 260 7.26 22.93 10.66
N TYR A 261 6.64 24.10 10.71
CA TYR A 261 7.29 25.36 11.08
C TYR A 261 7.16 25.66 12.57
N SER A 262 6.16 25.10 13.23
CA SER A 262 5.92 25.22 14.68
C SER A 262 5.19 23.98 15.21
N PHE A 263 5.10 23.83 16.52
CA PHE A 263 4.33 22.75 17.15
C PHE A 263 2.83 22.82 16.81
N ASP A 264 2.26 24.03 16.74
CA ASP A 264 0.86 24.22 16.37
C ASP A 264 0.60 23.88 14.89
N ASP A 265 1.55 24.19 14.01
CA ASP A 265 1.47 23.77 12.61
C ASP A 265 1.49 22.24 12.50
N PHE A 266 2.38 21.57 13.23
CA PHE A 266 2.40 20.11 13.30
C PHE A 266 1.07 19.52 13.78
N LYS A 267 0.48 20.06 14.87
CA LYS A 267 -0.84 19.65 15.39
C LYS A 267 -1.93 19.74 14.30
N LYS A 268 -1.99 20.87 13.60
CA LYS A 268 -2.98 21.12 12.54
C LYS A 268 -2.81 20.13 11.39
N GLN A 269 -1.59 19.94 10.91
CA GLN A 269 -1.30 19.00 9.81
C GLN A 269 -1.57 17.54 10.24
N LEU A 270 -1.24 17.16 11.46
CA LEU A 270 -1.51 15.81 12.00
C LEU A 270 -3.02 15.54 12.12
N ALA A 271 -3.82 16.51 12.51
CA ALA A 271 -5.28 16.39 12.54
C ALA A 271 -5.88 16.19 11.15
N VAL A 272 -5.33 16.85 10.12
CA VAL A 272 -5.71 16.61 8.72
C VAL A 272 -5.33 15.18 8.31
N ARG A 273 -4.12 14.74 8.65
CA ARG A 273 -3.66 13.37 8.37
C ARG A 273 -4.56 12.32 9.00
N GLN A 274 -4.96 12.51 10.26
CA GLN A 274 -5.89 11.61 10.94
C GLN A 274 -7.22 11.50 10.19
N ARG A 275 -7.82 12.62 9.78
CA ARG A 275 -9.08 12.64 9.02
C ARG A 275 -8.93 11.93 7.67
N GLN A 276 -7.84 12.18 6.95
CA GLN A 276 -7.55 11.53 5.68
C GLN A 276 -7.45 10.01 5.85
N TYR A 277 -6.71 9.54 6.86
CA TYR A 277 -6.54 8.11 7.13
C TYR A 277 -7.86 7.44 7.47
N ASN A 278 -8.65 8.02 8.38
CA ASN A 278 -9.89 7.43 8.86
C ASN A 278 -11.01 7.39 7.81
N ASN A 279 -10.94 8.25 6.79
CA ASN A 279 -11.89 8.27 5.68
C ASN A 279 -11.38 7.52 4.43
N PHE A 280 -10.15 6.95 4.45
CA PHE A 280 -9.58 6.30 3.29
C PHE A 280 -9.97 4.82 3.21
N PRO A 281 -10.56 4.35 2.09
CA PRO A 281 -10.94 2.95 1.91
C PRO A 281 -9.74 2.00 1.94
N MET A 282 -9.87 0.90 2.68
CA MET A 282 -8.79 -0.06 2.89
C MET A 282 -9.17 -1.46 2.43
N ARG A 283 -8.27 -2.14 1.72
CA ARG A 283 -8.49 -3.51 1.28
C ARG A 283 -8.78 -4.49 2.43
N PRO A 284 -8.09 -4.44 3.59
CA PRO A 284 -8.39 -5.34 4.73
C PRO A 284 -9.77 -5.12 5.35
N LEU A 285 -10.43 -4.01 5.03
CA LEU A 285 -11.77 -3.64 5.48
C LEU A 285 -12.80 -3.77 4.35
N ASN A 286 -12.57 -4.66 3.39
CA ASN A 286 -13.44 -4.83 2.23
C ASN A 286 -13.74 -3.52 1.49
N TRP A 287 -12.71 -2.65 1.36
CA TRP A 287 -12.78 -1.34 0.74
C TRP A 287 -13.65 -0.30 1.47
N LYS A 288 -14.06 -0.59 2.70
CA LYS A 288 -14.60 0.42 3.60
C LYS A 288 -13.48 1.23 4.24
N SER A 289 -13.77 2.46 4.66
CA SER A 289 -12.84 3.24 5.47
C SER A 289 -12.90 2.81 6.94
N PRO A 290 -11.86 3.07 7.75
CA PRO A 290 -11.89 2.83 9.18
C PRO A 290 -13.10 3.46 9.88
N LYS A 291 -13.43 4.70 9.51
CA LYS A 291 -14.60 5.42 10.03
C LYS A 291 -15.92 4.70 9.68
N GLN A 292 -16.07 4.25 8.42
CA GLN A 292 -17.25 3.49 8.01
C GLN A 292 -17.40 2.18 8.77
N VAL A 293 -16.29 1.44 9.00
CA VAL A 293 -16.33 0.18 9.76
C VAL A 293 -16.66 0.45 11.23
N LEU A 294 -16.06 1.47 11.83
CA LEU A 294 -16.32 1.84 13.23
C LEU A 294 -17.81 2.16 13.46
N PHE A 295 -18.37 3.05 12.65
CA PHE A 295 -19.75 3.51 12.82
C PHE A 295 -20.81 2.60 12.17
N SER A 296 -20.42 1.54 11.48
CA SER A 296 -21.34 0.49 11.01
C SER A 296 -21.53 -0.64 12.03
N PHE A 297 -20.79 -0.64 13.12
CA PHE A 297 -20.98 -1.58 14.21
C PHE A 297 -22.20 -1.10 15.04
N PRO A 298 -23.19 -1.96 15.31
CA PRO A 298 -24.34 -1.55 16.09
C PRO A 298 -23.91 -1.14 17.50
N ASP A 299 -24.49 -0.05 17.99
CA ASP A 299 -24.35 0.34 19.39
C ASP A 299 -24.94 -0.77 20.27
N VAL A 300 -24.17 -1.25 21.23
CA VAL A 300 -24.60 -2.25 22.21
C VAL A 300 -25.30 -1.57 23.36
#